data_76f4ddc9f669b808e1b7981e10a0a83e
#
_entry.id   76f4ddc9f669b808e1b7981e10a0a83e
#
_cell.length_a   1.000
_cell.length_b   1.000
_cell.length_c   1.000
_cell.angle_alpha   90.00
_cell.angle_beta   90.00
_cell.angle_gamma   90.00
#
_symmetry.space_group_name_H-M   'P 1'
#
loop_
_entity.id
_entity.type
_entity.pdbx_description
1 polymer ?
#
loop_
_entity_poly.entity_id
_entity_poly.type
_entity_poly.pdbx_seq_one_letter_code
_entity_poly.pdbx_strand_id
1 'polypeptide(L)'
;NHVRVWKKEDIPAYLNYGSNPRVGDIIVLPDLGWLVEEGNKTLPGAHGFDPTYDDMQVMFRACGPDFKKRYEAPKFRNVSIYSLLARLLHITPEKTDGNLSEVESMLIQ
;
A
#
# COMPACT_ATOMS: atom_id res chain seq x y z
N ASN A 1 5.02 -1.72 25.30
CA ASN A 1 3.83 -1.49 24.48
C ASN A 1 4.15 -1.90 23.06
N HIS A 2 3.30 -2.75 22.49
CA HIS A 2 3.43 -3.25 21.11
C HIS A 2 2.38 -2.62 20.18
N VAL A 3 2.03 -1.37 20.46
CA VAL A 3 1.11 -0.57 19.63
C VAL A 3 1.55 0.89 19.62
N ARG A 4 1.32 1.53 18.50
CA ARG A 4 1.40 2.97 18.31
C ARG A 4 -0.01 3.51 18.22
N VAL A 5 -0.27 4.61 18.90
CA VAL A 5 -1.60 5.23 18.98
C VAL A 5 -1.48 6.71 18.66
N TRP A 6 -2.34 7.20 17.79
CA TRP A 6 -2.39 8.61 17.42
C TRP A 6 -3.82 9.12 17.43
N LYS A 7 -3.99 10.39 17.68
CA LYS A 7 -5.17 11.08 17.20
C LYS A 7 -5.09 11.21 15.69
N LYS A 8 -6.24 11.35 15.04
CA LYS A 8 -6.35 11.46 13.59
C LYS A 8 -5.44 12.54 12.98
N GLU A 9 -5.36 13.70 13.65
CA GLU A 9 -4.53 14.83 13.23
C GLU A 9 -3.03 14.62 13.39
N ASP A 10 -2.63 13.65 14.21
CA ASP A 10 -1.23 13.36 14.55
C ASP A 10 -0.67 12.14 13.79
N ILE A 11 -1.43 11.55 12.88
CA ILE A 11 -0.99 10.39 12.10
C ILE A 11 0.23 10.77 11.24
N PRO A 12 1.31 9.99 11.27
CA PRO A 12 2.49 10.25 10.44
C PRO A 12 2.15 10.32 8.95
N ALA A 13 2.63 11.36 8.27
CA ALA A 13 2.30 11.64 6.87
C ALA A 13 2.67 10.50 5.90
N TYR A 14 3.70 9.71 6.21
CA TYR A 14 4.14 8.59 5.36
C TYR A 14 3.09 7.48 5.23
N LEU A 15 2.16 7.37 6.20
CA LEU A 15 1.07 6.39 6.16
C LEU A 15 -0.02 6.76 5.14
N ASN A 16 -0.04 8.00 4.64
CA ASN A 16 -1.06 8.52 3.72
C ASN A 16 -2.49 8.19 4.19
N TYR A 17 -2.73 8.32 5.49
CA TYR A 17 -3.96 7.94 6.16
C TYR A 17 -4.44 9.06 7.08
N GLY A 18 -5.74 9.17 7.31
CA GLY A 18 -6.31 10.14 8.25
C GLY A 18 -7.03 11.33 7.61
N SER A 19 -6.79 11.66 6.35
CA SER A 19 -7.40 12.82 5.69
C SER A 19 -8.91 12.68 5.42
N ASN A 20 -9.41 11.45 5.32
CA ASN A 20 -10.82 11.20 5.02
C ASN A 20 -11.69 11.39 6.27
N PRO A 21 -12.87 12.06 6.16
CA PRO A 21 -13.79 12.27 7.30
C PRO A 21 -14.34 10.97 7.91
N ARG A 22 -14.28 9.85 7.18
CA ARG A 22 -14.73 8.54 7.69
C ARG A 22 -13.70 7.86 8.59
N VAL A 23 -12.48 8.35 8.66
CA VAL A 23 -11.44 7.81 9.56
C VAL A 23 -11.81 8.21 10.98
N GLY A 24 -11.75 7.25 11.91
CA GLY A 24 -12.02 7.47 13.33
C GLY A 24 -11.03 8.45 13.97
N ASP A 25 -11.37 8.97 15.13
CA ASP A 25 -10.58 10.00 15.81
C ASP A 25 -9.29 9.47 16.43
N ILE A 26 -9.25 8.16 16.71
CA ILE A 26 -8.09 7.48 17.31
C ILE A 26 -7.69 6.33 16.39
N ILE A 27 -6.41 6.31 16.03
CA ILE A 27 -5.82 5.26 15.21
C ILE A 27 -4.85 4.45 16.06
N VAL A 28 -5.01 3.14 15.99
CA VAL A 28 -4.16 2.16 16.67
C VAL A 28 -3.47 1.31 15.61
N LEU A 29 -2.14 1.28 15.63
CA LEU A 29 -1.34 0.46 14.73
C LEU A 29 -0.47 -0.48 15.57
N PRO A 30 -0.73 -1.79 15.55
CA PRO A 30 0.10 -2.75 16.26
C PRO A 30 1.47 -2.90 15.60
N ASP A 31 2.46 -3.28 16.40
CA ASP A 31 3.77 -3.69 15.91
C ASP A 31 3.65 -5.01 15.14
N LEU A 32 4.60 -5.27 14.25
CA LEU A 32 4.63 -6.50 13.46
C LEU A 32 4.52 -7.74 14.34
N GLY A 33 3.58 -8.64 13.99
CA GLY A 33 3.32 -9.87 14.74
C GLY A 33 2.42 -9.70 15.97
N TRP A 34 1.94 -8.49 16.25
CA TRP A 34 1.01 -8.22 17.34
C TRP A 34 -0.39 -7.88 16.83
N LEU A 35 -1.39 -8.28 17.56
CA LEU A 35 -2.80 -8.00 17.26
C LEU A 35 -3.46 -7.29 18.43
N VAL A 36 -4.38 -6.39 18.11
CA VAL A 36 -5.31 -5.80 19.09
C VAL A 36 -6.63 -6.53 18.92
N GLU A 37 -6.90 -7.48 19.79
CA GLU A 37 -8.08 -8.33 19.72
C GLU A 37 -8.64 -8.57 21.12
N GLU A 38 -9.94 -8.79 21.20
CA GLU A 38 -10.60 -9.23 22.44
C GLU A 38 -10.61 -10.77 22.52
N GLY A 39 -10.04 -11.30 23.59
CA GLY A 39 -9.97 -12.74 23.85
C GLY A 39 -8.61 -13.39 23.56
N ASN A 40 -8.59 -14.73 23.54
CA ASN A 40 -7.36 -15.53 23.43
C ASN A 40 -7.22 -16.24 22.07
N LYS A 41 -7.79 -15.69 21.00
CA LYS A 41 -7.64 -16.27 19.67
C LYS A 41 -6.33 -15.82 19.04
N THR A 42 -5.50 -16.77 18.66
CA THR A 42 -4.31 -16.55 17.88
C THR A 42 -4.65 -16.78 16.40
N LEU A 43 -4.44 -15.78 15.55
CA LEU A 43 -4.54 -15.93 14.10
C LEU A 43 -3.20 -16.44 13.56
N PRO A 44 -3.19 -17.44 12.66
CA PRO A 44 -1.96 -17.96 12.08
C PRO A 44 -1.29 -16.98 11.10
N GLY A 45 -1.98 -15.92 10.71
CA GLY A 45 -1.47 -14.86 9.86
C GLY A 45 -2.34 -13.62 9.95
N ALA A 46 -1.75 -12.46 9.77
CA ALA A 46 -2.41 -11.17 9.78
C ALA A 46 -1.75 -10.21 8.79
N HIS A 47 -2.44 -9.13 8.47
CA HIS A 47 -1.97 -8.05 7.61
C HIS A 47 -2.44 -6.70 8.16
N GLY A 48 -2.07 -5.60 7.50
CA GLY A 48 -2.47 -4.25 7.95
C GLY A 48 -1.50 -3.64 8.96
N PHE A 49 -0.28 -4.15 9.04
CA PHE A 49 0.81 -3.53 9.79
C PHE A 49 1.42 -2.35 9.02
N ASP A 50 2.40 -1.70 9.62
CA ASP A 50 3.11 -0.60 8.98
C ASP A 50 3.66 -1.03 7.60
N PRO A 51 3.34 -0.31 6.52
CA PRO A 51 3.73 -0.68 5.16
C PRO A 51 5.24 -0.63 4.91
N THR A 52 6.01 -0.07 5.82
CA THR A 52 7.48 -0.05 5.74
C THR A 52 8.13 -1.38 6.10
N TYR A 53 7.41 -2.29 6.75
CA TYR A 53 7.93 -3.62 7.06
C TYR A 53 8.04 -4.49 5.80
N ASP A 54 9.14 -5.21 5.67
CA ASP A 54 9.37 -6.12 4.55
C ASP A 54 8.30 -7.23 4.46
N ASP A 55 7.79 -7.70 5.60
CA ASP A 55 6.73 -8.70 5.68
C ASP A 55 5.37 -8.20 5.12
N MET A 56 5.22 -6.89 4.94
CA MET A 56 4.03 -6.29 4.33
C MET A 56 4.15 -6.15 2.81
N GLN A 57 5.28 -6.55 2.23
CA GLN A 57 5.44 -6.54 0.79
C GLN A 57 4.67 -7.67 0.14
N VAL A 58 4.06 -7.37 -0.99
CA VAL A 58 3.26 -8.32 -1.76
C VAL A 58 3.85 -8.51 -3.15
N MET A 59 3.59 -9.66 -3.73
CA MET A 59 4.00 -9.95 -5.10
C MET A 59 3.08 -9.22 -6.08
N PHE A 60 3.70 -8.53 -7.05
CA PHE A 60 3.01 -8.04 -8.23
C PHE A 60 3.47 -8.85 -9.45
N ARG A 61 2.52 -9.31 -10.26
CA ARG A 61 2.78 -10.00 -11.52
C ARG A 61 1.83 -9.50 -12.59
N ALA A 62 2.38 -9.14 -13.73
CA ALA A 62 1.62 -8.67 -14.88
C ALA A 62 2.10 -9.35 -16.17
N CYS A 63 1.19 -9.51 -17.12
CA CYS A 63 1.49 -9.99 -18.48
C CYS A 63 0.50 -9.38 -19.45
N GLY A 64 0.90 -9.26 -20.69
CA GLY A 64 0.09 -8.69 -21.77
C GLY A 64 0.95 -8.06 -22.84
N PRO A 65 0.31 -7.55 -23.91
CA PRO A 65 1.04 -6.98 -25.06
C PRO A 65 1.84 -5.73 -24.70
N ASP A 66 1.41 -4.98 -23.69
CA ASP A 66 2.05 -3.71 -23.29
C ASP A 66 3.19 -3.90 -22.28
N PHE A 67 3.38 -5.12 -21.75
CA PHE A 67 4.42 -5.40 -20.77
C PHE A 67 5.68 -5.98 -21.41
N LYS A 68 6.84 -5.54 -20.90
CA LYS A 68 8.13 -6.15 -21.24
C LYS A 68 8.16 -7.62 -20.83
N LYS A 69 8.63 -8.48 -21.71
CA LYS A 69 8.80 -9.90 -21.40
C LYS A 69 10.05 -10.13 -20.55
N ARG A 70 9.95 -11.03 -19.55
CA ARG A 70 11.04 -11.41 -18.66
C ARG A 70 11.69 -10.20 -17.96
N TYR A 71 10.88 -9.22 -17.60
CA TYR A 71 11.32 -8.03 -16.90
C TYR A 71 11.01 -8.15 -15.41
N GLU A 72 12.01 -7.86 -14.59
CA GLU A 72 11.87 -7.76 -13.14
C GLU A 72 11.89 -6.28 -12.76
N ALA A 73 10.77 -5.81 -12.26
CA ALA A 73 10.64 -4.41 -11.85
C ALA A 73 11.23 -4.18 -10.46
N PRO A 74 11.82 -3.01 -10.18
CA PRO A 74 12.14 -2.61 -8.82
C PRO A 74 10.90 -2.60 -7.92
N LYS A 75 11.08 -2.65 -6.61
CA LYS A 75 9.99 -2.43 -5.65
C LYS A 75 9.32 -1.08 -5.91
N PHE A 76 8.00 -1.07 -5.86
CA PHE A 76 7.21 0.14 -6.04
C PHE A 76 6.01 0.16 -5.08
N ARG A 77 5.43 1.32 -4.87
CA ARG A 77 4.30 1.48 -3.96
C ARG A 77 3.01 0.99 -4.62
N ASN A 78 2.18 0.24 -3.86
CA ASN A 78 0.91 -0.30 -4.34
C ASN A 78 -0.03 0.80 -4.91
N VAL A 79 0.01 2.01 -4.36
CA VAL A 79 -0.79 3.15 -4.84
C VAL A 79 -0.48 3.55 -6.28
N SER A 80 0.68 3.18 -6.82
CA SER A 80 1.09 3.48 -8.19
C SER A 80 0.45 2.54 -9.24
N ILE A 81 -0.18 1.45 -8.81
CA ILE A 81 -0.93 0.53 -9.71
C ILE A 81 -2.10 1.26 -10.38
N TYR A 82 -2.77 2.18 -9.70
CA TYR A 82 -3.84 2.98 -10.31
C TYR A 82 -3.34 3.77 -11.53
N SER A 83 -2.19 4.43 -11.41
CA SER A 83 -1.58 5.17 -12.51
C SER A 83 -1.16 4.25 -13.67
N LEU A 84 -0.68 3.04 -13.35
CA LEU A 84 -0.37 2.02 -14.35
C LEU A 84 -1.61 1.60 -15.15
N LEU A 85 -2.71 1.29 -14.45
CA LEU A 85 -3.97 0.91 -15.10
C LEU A 85 -4.54 2.03 -15.96
N ALA A 86 -4.50 3.28 -15.46
CA ALA A 86 -4.93 4.43 -16.24
C ALA A 86 -4.11 4.57 -17.53
N ARG A 87 -2.79 4.38 -17.47
CA ARG A 87 -1.90 4.39 -18.63
C ARG A 87 -2.25 3.31 -19.65
N LEU A 88 -2.47 2.07 -19.18
CA LEU A 88 -2.84 0.93 -20.04
C LEU A 88 -4.20 1.11 -20.71
N LEU A 89 -5.14 1.75 -20.02
CA LEU A 89 -6.50 2.01 -20.53
C LEU A 89 -6.62 3.33 -21.30
N HIS A 90 -5.52 4.09 -21.45
CA HIS A 90 -5.50 5.39 -22.12
C HIS A 90 -6.49 6.39 -21.53
N ILE A 91 -6.70 6.37 -20.22
CA ILE A 91 -7.56 7.32 -19.50
C ILE A 91 -6.71 8.28 -18.67
N THR A 92 -7.21 9.49 -18.48
CA THR A 92 -6.58 10.47 -17.59
C THR A 92 -6.87 10.07 -16.14
N PRO A 93 -5.84 9.80 -15.32
CA PRO A 93 -6.05 9.44 -13.92
C PRO A 93 -6.44 10.67 -13.09
N GLU A 94 -7.23 10.46 -12.06
CA GLU A 94 -7.40 11.41 -10.99
C GLU A 94 -6.10 11.57 -10.17
N LYS A 95 -5.96 12.68 -9.47
CA LYS A 95 -4.80 12.91 -8.59
C LYS A 95 -4.85 11.96 -7.40
N THR A 96 -3.81 11.15 -7.25
CA THR A 96 -3.63 10.20 -6.15
C THR A 96 -2.21 10.30 -5.59
N ASP A 97 -1.91 9.50 -4.57
CA ASP A 97 -0.55 9.41 -3.98
C ASP A 97 0.40 8.54 -4.83
N GLY A 98 -0.11 7.88 -5.88
CA GLY A 98 0.65 7.06 -6.81
C GLY A 98 1.38 7.89 -7.87
N ASN A 99 2.47 7.34 -8.40
CA ASN A 99 3.24 7.96 -9.46
C ASN A 99 3.54 6.94 -10.57
N LEU A 100 3.18 7.30 -11.81
CA LEU A 100 3.45 6.45 -12.98
C LEU A 100 4.93 6.14 -13.15
N SER A 101 5.83 7.06 -12.83
CA SER A 101 7.28 6.87 -12.98
C SER A 101 7.84 5.69 -12.17
N GLU A 102 7.14 5.26 -11.13
CA GLU A 102 7.55 4.08 -10.33
C GLU A 102 7.30 2.76 -11.08
N VAL A 103 6.41 2.75 -12.05
CA VAL A 103 5.89 1.52 -12.68
C VAL A 103 5.99 1.52 -14.21
N GLU A 104 6.19 2.66 -14.85
CA GLU A 104 6.24 2.75 -16.33
C GLU A 104 7.40 1.97 -16.94
N SER A 105 8.47 1.73 -16.18
CA SER A 105 9.65 0.98 -16.64
C SER A 105 9.33 -0.45 -17.08
N MET A 106 8.22 -1.02 -16.60
CA MET A 106 7.76 -2.36 -16.98
C MET A 106 6.99 -2.41 -18.29
N LEU A 107 6.62 -1.25 -18.85
CA LEU A 107 5.88 -1.15 -20.10
C LEU A 107 6.82 -1.14 -21.33
N ILE A 108 6.32 -1.65 -22.45
CA ILE A 108 6.93 -1.43 -23.76
C ILE A 108 6.61 0.01 -24.18
N GLN A 109 7.62 0.75 -24.61
CA GLN A 109 7.46 2.12 -25.11
C GLN A 109 6.87 2.08 -26.52
#